data_c49f1d6d9ac470cc294ac575c34c3eca
#
_entry.id   c49f1d6d9ac470cc294ac575c34c3eca
#
_cell.length_a   1.000
_cell.length_b   1.000
_cell.length_c   1.000
_cell.angle_alpha   90.00
_cell.angle_beta   90.00
_cell.angle_gamma   90.00
#
_symmetry.space_group_name_H-M   'P 1'
#
loop_
_entity.id
_entity.type
_entity.pdbx_description
1 polymer ?
#
loop_
_entity_poly.entity_id
_entity_poly.type
_entity_poly.pdbx_seq_one_letter_code
_entity_poly.pdbx_strand_id
1 'polypeptide(L)'
;MSMQEISNEEVRLVVTSPPYFNAPFDYEGLFKNYDQYLGVLKKVANESFRVLQNGRIFVLNIDDMLINGEKFPIVADATRIFLDAGFRYRDRIIWKKPEGYLRISRRSGVMLQNPYPMYFYPDNLLESIIIFQKGKFDYKSIPKEIREASKIDIKEFQDNKWFMTLWDMVNVLPGSPMEKGIAAFPDELAYRCIKLFSYVGETVLDPFCGSGTTMKIARELKRNSIGIEIKKSLLPIIETKIGFNGQLGLLNQNDTFEYIVREGEKYGCIS
;
A
#
# COMPACT_ATOMS: atom_id res chain seq x y z
N MET A 1 -10.09 13.29 -1.83
CA MET A 1 -9.08 12.86 -2.81
C MET A 1 -9.80 12.60 -4.12
N SER A 2 -9.32 13.16 -5.20
CA SER A 2 -9.86 12.99 -6.56
C SER A 2 -8.70 12.54 -7.44
N MET A 3 -8.96 11.65 -8.40
CA MET A 3 -7.96 11.15 -9.37
C MET A 3 -8.37 11.59 -10.80
N GLN A 4 -8.66 12.89 -10.96
CA GLN A 4 -9.24 13.46 -12.19
C GLN A 4 -8.33 13.29 -13.43
N GLU A 5 -7.01 13.24 -13.22
CA GLU A 5 -6.02 13.06 -14.28
C GLU A 5 -5.95 11.61 -14.78
N ILE A 6 -6.57 10.66 -14.06
CA ILE A 6 -6.59 9.25 -14.43
C ILE A 6 -7.95 8.92 -15.02
N SER A 7 -7.93 8.41 -16.24
CA SER A 7 -9.14 8.01 -16.96
C SER A 7 -9.82 6.79 -16.31
N ASN A 8 -11.10 6.57 -16.60
CA ASN A 8 -11.80 5.38 -16.18
C ASN A 8 -11.10 4.13 -16.73
N GLU A 9 -10.93 3.11 -15.89
CA GLU A 9 -10.36 1.82 -16.29
C GLU A 9 -8.95 1.85 -16.89
N GLU A 10 -8.18 2.90 -16.59
CA GLU A 10 -6.81 3.06 -17.06
C GLU A 10 -5.79 2.20 -16.28
N VAL A 11 -6.05 1.97 -14.99
CA VAL A 11 -5.17 1.26 -14.07
C VAL A 11 -5.42 -0.26 -14.12
N ARG A 12 -4.35 -1.05 -13.97
CA ARG A 12 -4.42 -2.51 -13.98
C ARG A 12 -4.24 -3.15 -12.60
N LEU A 13 -3.57 -2.45 -11.70
CA LEU A 13 -3.35 -2.90 -10.32
C LEU A 13 -3.27 -1.68 -9.41
N VAL A 14 -3.87 -1.77 -8.23
CA VAL A 14 -3.61 -0.83 -7.13
C VAL A 14 -2.89 -1.57 -6.02
N VAL A 15 -1.76 -1.04 -5.54
CA VAL A 15 -1.05 -1.53 -4.35
C VAL A 15 -0.78 -0.33 -3.47
N THR A 16 -1.30 -0.33 -2.25
CA THR A 16 -1.20 0.84 -1.38
C THR A 16 -1.29 0.50 0.09
N SER A 17 -0.72 1.38 0.91
CA SER A 17 -0.91 1.45 2.36
C SER A 17 -1.31 2.89 2.71
N PRO A 18 -2.56 3.15 3.09
CA PRO A 18 -2.98 4.49 3.49
C PRO A 18 -2.27 4.91 4.79
N PRO A 19 -2.13 6.22 5.06
CA PRO A 19 -1.62 6.67 6.35
C PRO A 19 -2.43 6.05 7.49
N TYR A 20 -1.74 5.62 8.54
CA TYR A 20 -2.39 5.07 9.72
C TYR A 20 -3.15 6.16 10.49
N PHE A 21 -4.32 5.84 11.00
CA PHE A 21 -5.15 6.77 11.76
C PHE A 21 -4.36 7.34 12.94
N ASN A 22 -3.98 8.64 12.84
CA ASN A 22 -3.26 9.42 13.85
C ASN A 22 -2.08 8.70 14.52
N ALA A 23 -1.36 7.86 13.78
CA ALA A 23 -0.13 7.25 14.26
C ALA A 23 0.94 8.34 14.49
N PRO A 24 1.63 8.33 15.63
CA PRO A 24 2.61 9.37 15.96
C PRO A 24 3.87 9.34 15.08
N PHE A 25 4.04 8.30 14.30
CA PHE A 25 5.17 8.10 13.38
C PHE A 25 4.81 8.32 11.90
N ASP A 26 3.53 8.62 11.60
CA ASP A 26 3.02 8.71 10.23
C ASP A 26 1.97 9.82 10.13
N TYR A 27 2.26 10.90 9.38
CA TYR A 27 1.34 12.01 9.11
C TYR A 27 0.56 12.50 10.35
N GLU A 28 1.28 12.80 11.44
CA GLU A 28 0.70 13.22 12.72
C GLU A 28 -0.34 14.33 12.56
N GLY A 29 -1.51 14.17 13.20
CA GLY A 29 -2.58 15.17 13.18
C GLY A 29 -3.31 15.30 11.83
N LEU A 30 -3.14 14.38 10.88
CA LEU A 30 -3.80 14.45 9.58
C LEU A 30 -5.33 14.35 9.70
N PHE A 31 -5.84 13.63 10.70
CA PHE A 31 -7.28 13.40 10.87
C PHE A 31 -7.76 13.94 12.20
N LYS A 32 -8.87 14.71 12.20
CA LYS A 32 -9.50 15.23 13.40
C LYS A 32 -10.20 14.14 14.23
N ASN A 33 -10.76 13.14 13.55
CA ASN A 33 -11.49 12.02 14.14
C ASN A 33 -11.50 10.81 13.20
N TYR A 34 -11.99 9.70 13.71
CA TYR A 34 -12.05 8.44 12.98
C TYR A 34 -12.96 8.48 11.76
N ASP A 35 -14.11 9.18 11.85
CA ASP A 35 -15.04 9.32 10.72
C ASP A 35 -14.40 10.05 9.53
N GLN A 36 -13.57 11.07 9.80
CA GLN A 36 -12.81 11.76 8.75
C GLN A 36 -11.83 10.81 8.06
N TYR A 37 -11.16 9.97 8.83
CA TYR A 37 -10.26 8.94 8.30
C TYR A 37 -11.02 7.94 7.41
N LEU A 38 -12.14 7.40 7.87
CA LEU A 38 -12.99 6.51 7.09
C LEU A 38 -13.55 7.19 5.85
N GLY A 39 -13.87 8.48 5.94
CA GLY A 39 -14.29 9.31 4.79
C GLY A 39 -13.22 9.41 3.70
N VAL A 40 -11.93 9.47 4.06
CA VAL A 40 -10.83 9.42 3.09
C VAL A 40 -10.72 8.04 2.45
N LEU A 41 -10.79 6.96 3.24
CA LEU A 41 -10.79 5.59 2.71
C LEU A 41 -11.94 5.36 1.71
N LYS A 42 -13.14 5.87 2.02
CA LYS A 42 -14.31 5.79 1.13
C LYS A 42 -14.10 6.51 -0.20
N LYS A 43 -13.51 7.70 -0.17
CA LYS A 43 -13.17 8.44 -1.41
C LYS A 43 -12.15 7.68 -2.24
N VAL A 44 -11.11 7.14 -1.61
CA VAL A 44 -10.09 6.33 -2.29
C VAL A 44 -10.69 5.06 -2.87
N ALA A 45 -11.55 4.35 -2.14
CA ALA A 45 -12.22 3.15 -2.62
C ALA A 45 -13.04 3.44 -3.88
N ASN A 46 -13.87 4.50 -3.87
CA ASN A 46 -14.70 4.89 -5.01
C ASN A 46 -13.87 5.30 -6.24
N GLU A 47 -12.86 6.16 -6.05
CA GLU A 47 -12.00 6.60 -7.14
C GLU A 47 -11.16 5.45 -7.70
N SER A 48 -10.61 4.60 -6.83
CA SER A 48 -9.87 3.40 -7.27
C SER A 48 -10.78 2.42 -8.01
N PHE A 49 -12.03 2.28 -7.60
CA PHE A 49 -13.00 1.47 -8.33
C PHE A 49 -13.26 2.04 -9.73
N ARG A 50 -13.35 3.37 -9.87
CA ARG A 50 -13.53 4.05 -11.15
C ARG A 50 -12.36 3.83 -12.10
N VAL A 51 -11.11 4.08 -11.62
CA VAL A 51 -9.90 4.04 -12.45
C VAL A 51 -9.37 2.64 -12.71
N LEU A 52 -9.67 1.68 -11.84
CA LEU A 52 -9.24 0.29 -12.00
C LEU A 52 -10.05 -0.41 -13.08
N GLN A 53 -9.39 -1.10 -14.02
CA GLN A 53 -10.06 -1.86 -15.07
C GLN A 53 -10.87 -3.02 -14.48
N ASN A 54 -11.98 -3.34 -15.14
CA ASN A 54 -12.78 -4.51 -14.77
C ASN A 54 -11.95 -5.80 -14.78
N GLY A 55 -12.17 -6.66 -13.80
CA GLY A 55 -11.42 -7.91 -13.59
C GLY A 55 -10.13 -7.75 -12.78
N ARG A 56 -9.70 -6.54 -12.49
CA ARG A 56 -8.39 -6.25 -11.88
C ARG A 56 -8.43 -6.18 -10.35
N ILE A 57 -7.24 -6.09 -9.74
CA ILE A 57 -7.01 -6.26 -8.31
C ILE A 57 -6.66 -4.93 -7.66
N PHE A 58 -7.20 -4.74 -6.45
CA PHE A 58 -6.77 -3.73 -5.48
C PHE A 58 -6.19 -4.44 -4.25
N VAL A 59 -4.96 -4.09 -3.89
CA VAL A 59 -4.26 -4.61 -2.70
C VAL A 59 -4.15 -3.49 -1.68
N LEU A 60 -4.69 -3.72 -0.49
CA LEU A 60 -4.67 -2.81 0.64
C LEU A 60 -3.83 -3.38 1.78
N ASN A 61 -2.69 -2.79 2.07
CA ASN A 61 -1.94 -3.08 3.29
C ASN A 61 -2.39 -2.14 4.41
N ILE A 62 -2.93 -2.68 5.50
CA ILE A 62 -3.54 -1.90 6.57
C ILE A 62 -3.59 -2.72 7.87
N ASP A 63 -3.66 -2.03 9.01
CA ASP A 63 -3.84 -2.66 10.31
C ASP A 63 -4.69 -1.81 11.26
N ASP A 64 -5.16 -2.45 12.32
CA ASP A 64 -5.90 -1.82 13.40
C ASP A 64 -4.97 -0.95 14.25
N MET A 65 -5.41 0.25 14.62
CA MET A 65 -4.61 1.19 15.40
C MET A 65 -5.11 1.31 16.84
N LEU A 66 -4.14 1.43 17.74
CA LEU A 66 -4.38 1.78 19.13
C LEU A 66 -4.02 3.25 19.34
N ILE A 67 -5.01 4.07 19.66
CA ILE A 67 -4.85 5.51 19.91
C ILE A 67 -5.45 5.83 21.27
N ASN A 68 -4.67 6.42 22.16
CA ASN A 68 -5.10 6.85 23.50
C ASN A 68 -5.81 5.75 24.31
N GLY A 69 -5.36 4.49 24.17
CA GLY A 69 -5.94 3.35 24.90
C GLY A 69 -7.13 2.68 24.21
N GLU A 70 -7.69 3.28 23.16
CA GLU A 70 -8.76 2.72 22.34
C GLU A 70 -8.23 2.07 21.08
N LYS A 71 -8.69 0.86 20.75
CA LYS A 71 -8.32 0.15 19.52
C LYS A 71 -9.40 0.31 18.47
N PHE A 72 -9.02 0.89 17.32
CA PHE A 72 -9.90 1.12 16.18
C PHE A 72 -9.83 -0.06 15.21
N PRO A 73 -10.99 -0.68 14.83
CA PRO A 73 -11.06 -1.86 13.98
C PRO A 73 -10.95 -1.51 12.50
N ILE A 74 -9.85 -0.86 12.12
CA ILE A 74 -9.64 -0.29 10.78
C ILE A 74 -9.73 -1.35 9.68
N VAL A 75 -9.22 -2.55 9.93
CA VAL A 75 -9.24 -3.66 8.96
C VAL A 75 -10.69 -4.06 8.61
N ALA A 76 -11.57 -4.11 9.62
CA ALA A 76 -12.98 -4.46 9.41
C ALA A 76 -13.72 -3.33 8.67
N ASP A 77 -13.54 -2.08 9.10
CA ASP A 77 -14.20 -0.92 8.52
C ASP A 77 -13.75 -0.67 7.09
N ALA A 78 -12.43 -0.74 6.82
CA ALA A 78 -11.89 -0.64 5.46
C ALA A 78 -12.45 -1.75 4.56
N THR A 79 -12.51 -2.99 5.05
CA THR A 79 -13.09 -4.10 4.28
C THR A 79 -14.54 -3.77 3.87
N ARG A 80 -15.35 -3.26 4.81
CA ARG A 80 -16.74 -2.88 4.51
C ARG A 80 -16.83 -1.75 3.50
N ILE A 81 -16.02 -0.70 3.66
CA ILE A 81 -15.97 0.44 2.75
C ILE A 81 -15.67 0.00 1.31
N PHE A 82 -14.71 -0.90 1.12
CA PHE A 82 -14.35 -1.39 -0.21
C PHE A 82 -15.44 -2.28 -0.83
N LEU A 83 -16.11 -3.11 -0.02
CA LEU A 83 -17.27 -3.88 -0.47
C LEU A 83 -18.42 -2.95 -0.90
N ASP A 84 -18.71 -1.92 -0.12
CA ASP A 84 -19.76 -0.94 -0.41
C ASP A 84 -19.44 -0.09 -1.66
N ALA A 85 -18.16 0.11 -1.98
CA ALA A 85 -17.71 0.73 -3.23
C ALA A 85 -17.86 -0.17 -4.47
N GLY A 86 -18.24 -1.45 -4.29
CA GLY A 86 -18.49 -2.40 -5.38
C GLY A 86 -17.39 -3.43 -5.62
N PHE A 87 -16.31 -3.39 -4.87
CA PHE A 87 -15.29 -4.44 -4.93
C PHE A 87 -15.82 -5.75 -4.36
N ARG A 88 -15.25 -6.86 -4.86
CA ARG A 88 -15.42 -8.18 -4.26
C ARG A 88 -14.21 -8.47 -3.37
N TYR A 89 -14.46 -8.96 -2.17
CA TYR A 89 -13.41 -9.53 -1.33
C TYR A 89 -12.89 -10.82 -2.00
N ARG A 90 -11.57 -10.88 -2.21
CA ARG A 90 -10.93 -12.04 -2.83
C ARG A 90 -10.17 -12.87 -1.82
N ASP A 91 -9.31 -12.23 -1.01
CA ASP A 91 -8.50 -12.93 -0.02
C ASP A 91 -7.90 -11.95 0.99
N ARG A 92 -7.24 -12.50 2.02
CA ARG A 92 -6.43 -11.77 2.99
C ARG A 92 -5.15 -12.54 3.28
N ILE A 93 -4.03 -11.87 3.12
CA ILE A 93 -2.72 -12.35 3.52
C ILE A 93 -2.32 -11.60 4.79
N ILE A 94 -1.72 -12.32 5.71
CA ILE A 94 -1.15 -11.74 6.94
C ILE A 94 0.34 -11.56 6.73
N TRP A 95 0.80 -10.32 6.81
CA TRP A 95 2.22 -10.02 6.88
C TRP A 95 2.67 -10.09 8.33
N LYS A 96 3.54 -11.06 8.64
CA LYS A 96 4.17 -11.22 9.93
C LYS A 96 5.51 -10.48 9.94
N LYS A 97 5.65 -9.53 10.85
CA LYS A 97 6.91 -8.81 11.10
C LYS A 97 7.84 -9.62 12.02
N PRO A 98 9.18 -9.44 11.93
CA PRO A 98 10.10 -10.05 12.87
C PRO A 98 9.85 -9.64 14.32
N GLU A 99 9.99 -10.54 15.26
CA GLU A 99 9.71 -10.30 16.69
C GLU A 99 10.54 -9.16 17.32
N GLY A 100 11.73 -8.88 16.80
CA GLY A 100 12.56 -7.74 17.24
C GLY A 100 11.97 -6.35 16.98
N TYR A 101 10.89 -6.27 16.21
CA TYR A 101 10.20 -5.03 15.83
C TYR A 101 9.20 -4.48 16.86
N LEU A 102 8.97 -5.17 17.96
CA LEU A 102 8.00 -4.79 19.00
C LEU A 102 8.33 -3.51 19.79
N ARG A 103 9.22 -2.65 19.31
CA ARG A 103 9.69 -1.50 20.10
C ARG A 103 8.63 -0.41 20.35
N ILE A 104 7.61 -0.28 19.50
CA ILE A 104 6.69 0.86 19.56
C ILE A 104 5.39 0.56 20.31
N SER A 105 5.01 -0.71 20.44
CA SER A 105 3.74 -1.09 21.06
C SER A 105 3.80 -2.32 21.95
N ARG A 106 4.86 -2.44 22.78
CA ARG A 106 4.92 -3.50 23.79
C ARG A 106 3.84 -3.30 24.84
N ARG A 107 2.70 -3.90 24.62
CA ARG A 107 1.57 -3.88 25.55
C ARG A 107 1.61 -5.03 26.56
N SER A 108 2.27 -6.12 26.22
CA SER A 108 2.49 -7.25 27.12
C SER A 108 3.15 -6.84 28.44
N GLY A 109 3.92 -5.76 28.48
CA GLY A 109 4.51 -5.18 29.68
C GLY A 109 3.50 -4.80 30.75
N VAL A 110 2.26 -4.47 30.40
CA VAL A 110 1.18 -4.18 31.34
C VAL A 110 0.85 -5.43 32.17
N MET A 111 0.71 -6.57 31.51
CA MET A 111 0.47 -7.85 32.21
C MET A 111 1.64 -8.29 33.08
N LEU A 112 2.88 -8.02 32.63
CA LEU A 112 4.08 -8.37 33.42
C LEU A 112 4.19 -7.53 34.71
N GLN A 113 3.71 -6.28 34.68
CA GLN A 113 3.69 -5.40 35.86
C GLN A 113 2.46 -5.63 36.74
N ASN A 114 1.34 -6.06 36.15
CA ASN A 114 0.07 -6.27 36.80
C ASN A 114 -0.49 -7.66 36.41
N PRO A 115 -0.02 -8.75 37.04
CA PRO A 115 -0.37 -10.12 36.64
C PRO A 115 -1.78 -10.52 37.08
N TYR A 116 -2.78 -9.72 36.73
CA TYR A 116 -4.17 -9.95 37.04
C TYR A 116 -5.02 -10.08 35.78
N PRO A 117 -6.13 -10.82 35.81
CA PRO A 117 -7.10 -10.84 34.70
C PRO A 117 -7.48 -9.42 34.26
N MET A 118 -7.78 -9.24 32.98
CA MET A 118 -8.14 -7.97 32.30
C MET A 118 -6.97 -7.02 32.00
N TYR A 119 -5.75 -7.27 32.46
CA TYR A 119 -4.55 -6.52 32.08
C TYR A 119 -3.83 -7.09 30.85
N PHE A 120 -4.44 -8.06 30.17
CA PHE A 120 -3.89 -8.67 28.97
C PHE A 120 -4.10 -7.79 27.75
N TYR A 121 -3.01 -7.44 27.10
CA TYR A 121 -2.96 -6.77 25.81
C TYR A 121 -1.93 -7.45 24.92
N PRO A 122 -2.32 -7.97 23.74
CA PRO A 122 -1.36 -8.60 22.83
C PRO A 122 -0.43 -7.56 22.20
N ASP A 123 0.82 -7.94 22.00
CA ASP A 123 1.74 -7.20 21.14
C ASP A 123 1.40 -7.46 19.68
N ASN A 124 1.37 -6.42 18.84
CA ASN A 124 0.98 -6.54 17.45
C ASN A 124 2.22 -6.75 16.55
N LEU A 125 2.28 -7.92 15.92
CA LEU A 125 3.32 -8.31 14.96
C LEU A 125 2.82 -8.40 13.53
N LEU A 126 1.53 -8.20 13.32
CA LEU A 126 0.88 -8.54 12.08
C LEU A 126 0.36 -7.30 11.38
N GLU A 127 0.36 -7.33 10.05
CA GLU A 127 -0.45 -6.44 9.21
C GLU A 127 -1.30 -7.24 8.24
N SER A 128 -2.38 -6.64 7.78
CA SER A 128 -3.32 -7.26 6.86
C SER A 128 -3.08 -6.74 5.44
N ILE A 129 -2.82 -7.64 4.53
CA ILE A 129 -2.81 -7.38 3.08
C ILE A 129 -4.13 -7.91 2.54
N ILE A 130 -5.09 -7.00 2.32
CA ILE A 130 -6.43 -7.36 1.86
C ILE A 130 -6.46 -7.26 0.34
N ILE A 131 -6.96 -8.29 -0.31
CA ILE A 131 -7.05 -8.38 -1.76
C ILE A 131 -8.50 -8.25 -2.18
N PHE A 132 -8.79 -7.19 -2.92
CA PHE A 132 -10.09 -6.94 -3.52
C PHE A 132 -10.02 -7.09 -5.04
N GLN A 133 -11.14 -7.38 -5.66
CA GLN A 133 -11.26 -7.52 -7.11
C GLN A 133 -12.46 -6.75 -7.65
N LYS A 134 -12.25 -5.97 -8.72
CA LYS A 134 -13.33 -5.38 -9.50
C LYS A 134 -13.79 -6.37 -10.57
N GLY A 135 -15.03 -6.84 -10.48
CA GLY A 135 -15.62 -7.73 -11.47
C GLY A 135 -14.90 -9.07 -11.67
N LYS A 136 -14.92 -9.58 -12.91
CA LYS A 136 -14.34 -10.89 -13.28
C LYS A 136 -13.23 -10.69 -14.31
N PHE A 137 -12.07 -11.30 -14.07
CA PHE A 137 -10.93 -11.22 -14.98
C PHE A 137 -11.11 -12.17 -16.18
N ASP A 138 -10.88 -11.63 -17.37
CA ASP A 138 -10.77 -12.42 -18.59
C ASP A 138 -9.31 -12.49 -19.05
N TYR A 139 -8.65 -13.58 -18.74
CA TYR A 139 -7.25 -13.73 -19.02
C TYR A 139 -6.95 -14.06 -20.51
N LYS A 140 -7.97 -14.41 -21.28
CA LYS A 140 -7.84 -14.59 -22.74
C LYS A 140 -7.63 -13.25 -23.46
N SER A 141 -8.03 -12.13 -22.84
CA SER A 141 -7.80 -10.80 -23.37
C SER A 141 -6.34 -10.37 -23.37
N ILE A 142 -5.46 -11.06 -22.62
CA ILE A 142 -4.03 -10.71 -22.54
C ILE A 142 -3.27 -11.41 -23.67
N PRO A 143 -2.52 -10.69 -24.53
CA PRO A 143 -1.70 -11.26 -25.58
C PRO A 143 -0.74 -12.32 -25.06
N LYS A 144 -0.50 -13.36 -25.87
CA LYS A 144 0.35 -14.49 -25.47
C LYS A 144 1.77 -14.04 -25.11
N GLU A 145 2.33 -13.12 -25.87
CA GLU A 145 3.69 -12.57 -25.68
C GLU A 145 3.80 -11.87 -24.31
N ILE A 146 2.78 -11.11 -23.94
CA ILE A 146 2.71 -10.42 -22.64
C ILE A 146 2.57 -11.42 -21.49
N ARG A 147 1.77 -12.49 -21.69
CA ARG A 147 1.66 -13.56 -20.68
C ARG A 147 2.99 -14.27 -20.45
N GLU A 148 3.71 -14.62 -21.53
CA GLU A 148 5.03 -15.27 -21.43
C GLU A 148 6.06 -14.32 -20.78
N ALA A 149 6.09 -13.03 -21.16
CA ALA A 149 6.98 -12.04 -20.56
C ALA A 149 6.70 -11.79 -19.07
N SER A 150 5.48 -12.09 -18.61
CA SER A 150 5.02 -11.89 -17.23
C SER A 150 4.99 -13.17 -16.41
N LYS A 151 5.55 -14.26 -16.95
CA LYS A 151 5.53 -15.58 -16.31
C LYS A 151 6.20 -15.54 -14.93
N ILE A 152 5.52 -16.08 -13.95
CA ILE A 152 6.04 -16.19 -12.59
C ILE A 152 7.07 -17.34 -12.55
N ASP A 153 8.23 -17.09 -11.96
CA ASP A 153 9.17 -18.15 -11.64
C ASP A 153 8.58 -19.06 -10.56
N ILE A 154 8.29 -20.30 -10.94
CA ILE A 154 7.65 -21.28 -10.04
C ILE A 154 8.57 -21.66 -8.88
N LYS A 155 9.90 -21.67 -9.10
CA LYS A 155 10.86 -21.96 -8.04
C LYS A 155 10.85 -20.82 -7.01
N GLU A 156 10.94 -19.56 -7.45
CA GLU A 156 10.82 -18.38 -6.59
C GLU A 156 9.50 -18.39 -5.80
N PHE A 157 8.38 -18.67 -6.47
CA PHE A 157 7.05 -18.75 -5.86
C PHE A 157 6.96 -19.81 -4.76
N GLN A 158 7.56 -21.00 -4.98
CA GLN A 158 7.55 -22.09 -4.02
C GLN A 158 8.53 -21.86 -2.87
N ASP A 159 9.76 -21.46 -3.16
CA ASP A 159 10.82 -21.26 -2.16
C ASP A 159 10.42 -20.14 -1.17
N ASN A 160 9.82 -19.07 -1.66
CA ASN A 160 9.35 -17.94 -0.85
C ASN A 160 7.92 -18.13 -0.30
N LYS A 161 7.30 -19.28 -0.53
CA LYS A 161 5.96 -19.65 -0.02
C LYS A 161 4.88 -18.61 -0.31
N TRP A 162 4.89 -18.01 -1.52
CA TRP A 162 3.92 -16.98 -1.90
C TRP A 162 2.48 -17.48 -1.92
N PHE A 163 2.27 -18.79 -2.01
CA PHE A 163 0.97 -19.46 -1.98
C PHE A 163 0.33 -19.52 -0.59
N MET A 164 1.06 -19.11 0.45
CA MET A 164 0.54 -19.12 1.82
C MET A 164 -0.17 -17.80 2.13
N THR A 165 -1.14 -17.87 3.03
CA THR A 165 -1.82 -16.67 3.59
C THR A 165 -1.05 -15.99 4.73
N LEU A 166 0.14 -16.49 5.05
CA LEU A 166 1.08 -15.90 6.00
C LEU A 166 2.39 -15.64 5.27
N TRP A 167 2.79 -14.37 5.20
CA TRP A 167 4.06 -13.94 4.65
C TRP A 167 4.97 -13.39 5.75
N ASP A 168 6.12 -14.04 5.95
CA ASP A 168 7.19 -13.51 6.80
C ASP A 168 8.04 -12.56 5.95
N MET A 169 8.01 -11.27 6.26
CA MET A 169 8.80 -10.25 5.54
C MET A 169 9.43 -9.29 6.54
N VAL A 170 10.65 -8.85 6.23
CA VAL A 170 11.36 -7.84 7.04
C VAL A 170 10.67 -6.49 6.85
N ASN A 171 10.48 -5.75 7.94
CA ASN A 171 9.95 -4.40 7.88
C ASN A 171 11.04 -3.40 7.43
N VAL A 172 10.63 -2.25 6.91
CA VAL A 172 11.53 -1.12 6.66
C VAL A 172 11.94 -0.52 8.00
N LEU A 173 13.26 -0.31 8.20
CA LEU A 173 13.77 0.29 9.43
C LEU A 173 13.36 1.77 9.49
N PRO A 174 12.60 2.21 10.51
CA PRO A 174 12.34 3.63 10.71
C PRO A 174 13.67 4.31 11.08
N GLY A 175 14.21 5.11 10.18
CA GLY A 175 15.49 5.81 10.39
C GLY A 175 16.42 5.75 9.19
N SER A 176 16.09 5.01 8.13
CA SER A 176 16.67 5.24 6.82
C SER A 176 16.43 6.70 6.43
N PRO A 177 17.42 7.43 5.91
CA PRO A 177 17.25 8.83 5.48
C PRO A 177 16.09 9.02 4.51
N MET A 178 15.75 8.00 3.72
CA MET A 178 14.66 8.01 2.74
C MET A 178 13.28 7.65 3.33
N GLU A 179 13.22 7.13 4.56
CA GLU A 179 11.96 6.63 5.18
C GLU A 179 11.63 7.37 6.48
N LYS A 180 12.37 8.44 6.81
CA LYS A 180 12.18 9.18 8.06
C LYS A 180 10.79 9.86 8.08
N GLY A 181 9.93 9.44 9.00
CA GLY A 181 8.58 9.99 9.17
C GLY A 181 7.56 9.50 8.15
N ILE A 182 7.82 8.33 7.54
CA ILE A 182 6.91 7.64 6.62
C ILE A 182 6.82 6.17 7.05
N ALA A 183 5.60 5.65 7.16
CA ALA A 183 5.35 4.23 7.37
C ALA A 183 5.37 3.50 6.02
N ALA A 184 6.56 3.20 5.51
CA ALA A 184 6.70 2.47 4.24
C ALA A 184 6.62 0.95 4.48
N PHE A 185 5.93 0.25 3.58
CA PHE A 185 6.03 -1.21 3.52
C PHE A 185 7.30 -1.65 2.76
N PRO A 186 7.79 -2.89 2.96
CA PRO A 186 9.02 -3.34 2.32
C PRO A 186 8.85 -3.52 0.81
N ASP A 187 9.97 -3.36 0.08
CA ASP A 187 10.05 -3.62 -1.36
C ASP A 187 9.48 -4.98 -1.72
N GLU A 188 9.68 -5.99 -0.89
CA GLU A 188 9.22 -7.35 -1.10
C GLU A 188 7.69 -7.46 -1.16
N LEU A 189 6.95 -6.67 -0.37
CA LEU A 189 5.48 -6.64 -0.44
C LEU A 189 5.02 -6.15 -1.81
N ALA A 190 5.57 -5.00 -2.26
CA ALA A 190 5.27 -4.46 -3.59
C ALA A 190 5.66 -5.44 -4.70
N TYR A 191 6.85 -6.06 -4.58
CA TYR A 191 7.36 -7.02 -5.54
C TYR A 191 6.42 -8.22 -5.73
N ARG A 192 6.03 -8.87 -4.63
CA ARG A 192 5.10 -10.00 -4.66
C ARG A 192 3.75 -9.60 -5.28
N CYS A 193 3.18 -8.49 -4.82
CA CYS A 193 1.87 -8.03 -5.29
C CYS A 193 1.90 -7.66 -6.78
N ILE A 194 2.92 -6.94 -7.25
CA ILE A 194 3.03 -6.53 -8.64
C ILE A 194 3.26 -7.74 -9.55
N LYS A 195 4.12 -8.68 -9.16
CA LYS A 195 4.33 -9.92 -9.90
C LYS A 195 3.09 -10.80 -10.00
N LEU A 196 2.35 -10.94 -8.89
CA LEU A 196 1.19 -11.83 -8.82
C LEU A 196 -0.05 -11.27 -9.52
N PHE A 197 -0.19 -9.93 -9.62
CA PHE A 197 -1.46 -9.30 -10.01
C PHE A 197 -1.37 -8.34 -11.20
N SER A 198 -0.20 -8.22 -11.85
CA SER A 198 -0.06 -7.40 -13.07
C SER A 198 0.83 -8.05 -14.12
N TYR A 199 0.65 -7.62 -15.36
CA TYR A 199 1.48 -8.02 -16.50
C TYR A 199 2.50 -6.94 -16.86
N VAL A 200 3.58 -7.32 -17.56
CA VAL A 200 4.59 -6.39 -18.07
C VAL A 200 3.93 -5.32 -18.95
N GLY A 201 4.34 -4.06 -18.79
CA GLY A 201 3.78 -2.90 -19.50
C GLY A 201 2.48 -2.35 -18.92
N GLU A 202 1.85 -3.03 -17.96
CA GLU A 202 0.63 -2.54 -17.31
C GLU A 202 0.89 -1.44 -16.29
N THR A 203 -0.12 -0.59 -16.02
CA THR A 203 -0.03 0.52 -15.07
C THR A 203 -0.45 0.10 -13.67
N VAL A 204 0.44 0.35 -12.70
CA VAL A 204 0.23 0.17 -11.26
C VAL A 204 -0.02 1.53 -10.61
N LEU A 205 -1.04 1.66 -9.78
CA LEU A 205 -1.38 2.87 -9.04
C LEU A 205 -1.09 2.68 -7.54
N ASP A 206 -0.47 3.70 -6.93
CA ASP A 206 -0.41 3.86 -5.48
C ASP A 206 -0.97 5.24 -5.09
N PRO A 207 -2.21 5.30 -4.58
CA PRO A 207 -2.84 6.55 -4.16
C PRO A 207 -2.25 7.19 -2.89
N PHE A 208 -1.32 6.52 -2.21
CA PHE A 208 -0.59 7.01 -1.05
C PHE A 208 0.89 6.64 -1.16
N CYS A 209 1.55 7.08 -2.22
CA CYS A 209 2.84 6.52 -2.64
C CYS A 209 4.01 6.81 -1.68
N GLY A 210 3.87 7.74 -0.74
CA GLY A 210 4.89 8.05 0.25
C GLY A 210 6.26 8.30 -0.38
N SER A 211 7.24 7.47 -0.05
CA SER A 211 8.59 7.52 -0.62
C SER A 211 8.73 6.88 -2.02
N GLY A 212 7.66 6.29 -2.58
CA GLY A 212 7.68 5.73 -3.94
C GLY A 212 8.08 4.26 -4.06
N THR A 213 7.93 3.45 -3.02
CA THR A 213 8.26 2.00 -3.05
C THR A 213 7.54 1.26 -4.16
N THR A 214 6.22 1.43 -4.29
CA THR A 214 5.42 0.82 -5.35
C THR A 214 5.91 1.20 -6.73
N MET A 215 6.24 2.49 -6.93
CA MET A 215 6.71 3.03 -8.21
C MET A 215 8.10 2.46 -8.59
N LYS A 216 9.03 2.42 -7.62
CA LYS A 216 10.36 1.79 -7.80
C LYS A 216 10.21 0.35 -8.30
N ILE A 217 9.45 -0.46 -7.59
CA ILE A 217 9.30 -1.89 -7.89
C ILE A 217 8.54 -2.10 -9.21
N ALA A 218 7.52 -1.29 -9.49
CA ALA A 218 6.81 -1.35 -10.77
C ALA A 218 7.79 -1.14 -11.94
N ARG A 219 8.67 -0.14 -11.84
CA ARG A 219 9.70 0.14 -12.84
C ARG A 219 10.69 -1.02 -12.98
N GLU A 220 11.25 -1.54 -11.88
CA GLU A 220 12.17 -2.69 -11.89
C GLU A 220 11.55 -3.91 -12.57
N LEU A 221 10.23 -4.09 -12.40
CA LEU A 221 9.46 -5.16 -13.01
C LEU A 221 8.92 -4.82 -14.41
N LYS A 222 9.32 -3.69 -15.02
CA LYS A 222 8.85 -3.23 -16.34
C LYS A 222 7.34 -2.99 -16.42
N ARG A 223 6.79 -2.38 -15.37
CA ARG A 223 5.43 -1.85 -15.33
C ARG A 223 5.49 -0.34 -15.31
N ASN A 224 4.46 0.31 -15.88
CA ASN A 224 4.23 1.72 -15.66
C ASN A 224 3.67 1.94 -14.25
N SER A 225 3.84 3.14 -13.70
CA SER A 225 3.27 3.45 -12.38
C SER A 225 2.77 4.88 -12.30
N ILE A 226 1.74 5.06 -11.45
CA ILE A 226 1.20 6.36 -11.04
C ILE A 226 1.26 6.38 -9.52
N GLY A 227 1.87 7.42 -8.95
CA GLY A 227 1.90 7.66 -7.50
C GLY A 227 1.21 8.96 -7.17
N ILE A 228 0.41 8.98 -6.09
CA ILE A 228 -0.22 10.20 -5.57
C ILE A 228 0.33 10.44 -4.17
N GLU A 229 0.85 11.66 -3.93
CA GLU A 229 1.42 12.05 -2.66
C GLU A 229 0.98 13.48 -2.29
N ILE A 230 0.60 13.68 -1.03
CA ILE A 230 0.16 14.98 -0.52
C ILE A 230 1.35 15.86 -0.11
N LYS A 231 2.45 15.24 0.37
CA LYS A 231 3.64 15.96 0.81
C LYS A 231 4.57 16.23 -0.36
N LYS A 232 4.50 17.43 -0.95
CA LYS A 232 5.41 17.86 -2.03
C LYS A 232 6.89 17.70 -1.67
N SER A 233 7.23 17.79 -0.38
CA SER A 233 8.61 17.60 0.11
C SER A 233 9.17 16.20 -0.12
N LEU A 234 8.33 15.20 -0.42
CA LEU A 234 8.76 13.84 -0.72
C LEU A 234 9.19 13.65 -2.19
N LEU A 235 8.89 14.61 -3.09
CA LEU A 235 9.23 14.49 -4.51
C LEU A 235 10.70 14.18 -4.77
N PRO A 236 11.70 14.86 -4.16
CA PRO A 236 13.12 14.51 -4.36
C PRO A 236 13.48 13.10 -3.87
N ILE A 237 12.78 12.61 -2.82
CA ILE A 237 12.98 11.25 -2.31
C ILE A 237 12.41 10.24 -3.31
N ILE A 238 11.21 10.50 -3.84
CA ILE A 238 10.59 9.67 -4.88
C ILE A 238 11.50 9.60 -6.10
N GLU A 239 11.95 10.75 -6.64
CA GLU A 239 12.85 10.81 -7.79
C GLU A 239 14.12 10.00 -7.57
N THR A 240 14.74 10.12 -6.39
CA THR A 240 15.93 9.35 -6.02
C THR A 240 15.63 7.85 -5.98
N LYS A 241 14.54 7.46 -5.32
CA LYS A 241 14.18 6.06 -5.09
C LYS A 241 13.81 5.34 -6.39
N ILE A 242 13.14 6.03 -7.30
CA ILE A 242 12.83 5.50 -8.63
C ILE A 242 13.96 5.64 -9.64
N GLY A 243 15.09 6.29 -9.28
CA GLY A 243 16.34 6.35 -10.06
C GLY A 243 16.36 7.42 -11.14
N PHE A 244 15.61 8.52 -11.01
CA PHE A 244 15.59 9.61 -12.00
C PHE A 244 16.61 10.74 -11.76
N ASN A 245 17.25 10.85 -10.60
CA ASN A 245 18.29 11.87 -10.35
C ASN A 245 19.72 11.40 -10.65
N GLY A 246 19.91 10.50 -11.61
CA GLY A 246 21.22 10.19 -12.20
C GLY A 246 22.17 9.34 -11.35
N GLN A 247 21.81 8.98 -10.12
CA GLN A 247 22.70 8.25 -9.21
C GLN A 247 22.67 6.72 -9.35
N LEU A 248 21.70 6.13 -10.02
CA LEU A 248 21.51 4.68 -10.07
C LEU A 248 21.68 4.02 -11.45
N GLY A 249 22.16 4.70 -12.48
CA GLY A 249 22.56 4.06 -13.75
C GLY A 249 21.52 3.11 -14.42
N LEU A 250 20.29 3.08 -13.92
CA LEU A 250 19.23 2.13 -14.30
C LEU A 250 18.24 2.70 -15.34
N LEU A 251 18.50 3.91 -15.84
CA LEU A 251 17.65 4.52 -16.86
C LEU A 251 17.85 3.80 -18.20
N ASN A 252 16.81 3.10 -18.65
CA ASN A 252 16.66 2.85 -20.07
C ASN A 252 16.45 4.21 -20.76
N GLN A 253 17.02 4.42 -21.94
CA GLN A 253 16.92 5.68 -22.69
C GLN A 253 15.46 6.13 -23.01
N ASN A 254 14.48 5.27 -22.78
CA ASN A 254 13.07 5.49 -23.07
C ASN A 254 12.19 5.65 -21.80
N ASP A 255 12.76 5.64 -20.60
CA ASP A 255 11.99 5.84 -19.39
C ASP A 255 11.68 7.32 -19.20
N THR A 256 10.43 7.66 -18.89
CA THR A 256 9.98 9.02 -18.60
C THR A 256 9.46 9.13 -17.18
N PHE A 257 9.66 10.30 -16.59
CA PHE A 257 9.09 10.67 -15.31
C PHE A 257 8.42 12.04 -15.44
N GLU A 258 7.13 12.10 -15.14
CA GLU A 258 6.36 13.34 -15.13
C GLU A 258 5.66 13.49 -13.78
N TYR A 259 5.54 14.74 -13.31
CA TYR A 259 4.76 15.02 -12.12
C TYR A 259 3.82 16.20 -12.35
N ILE A 260 2.63 16.12 -11.77
CA ILE A 260 1.61 17.15 -11.80
C ILE A 260 1.45 17.70 -10.37
N VAL A 261 1.66 19.00 -10.20
CA VAL A 261 1.41 19.68 -8.93
C VAL A 261 0.04 20.32 -9.00
N ARG A 262 -0.87 19.92 -8.12
CA ARG A 262 -2.15 20.62 -7.94
C ARG A 262 -1.94 21.85 -7.06
N GLU A 263 -2.15 23.03 -7.63
CA GLU A 263 -2.17 24.28 -6.87
C GLU A 263 -3.55 24.49 -6.24
N GLY A 264 -3.60 24.81 -4.95
CA GLY A 264 -4.80 25.33 -4.29
C GLY A 264 -5.71 24.34 -3.57
N GLU A 265 -5.50 23.04 -3.63
CA GLU A 265 -6.12 22.14 -2.66
C GLU A 265 -5.33 22.21 -1.33
N LYS A 266 -5.57 23.28 -0.55
CA LYS A 266 -5.41 23.16 0.90
C LYS A 266 -6.34 22.04 1.30
N TYR A 267 -5.82 20.92 1.79
CA TYR A 267 -6.59 20.05 2.65
C TYR A 267 -6.93 20.88 3.88
N GLY A 268 -7.84 21.82 3.65
CA GLY A 268 -8.40 22.67 4.65
C GLY A 268 -9.13 21.76 5.61
N CYS A 269 -8.85 21.95 6.87
CA CYS A 269 -9.81 21.67 7.90
C CYS A 269 -11.20 22.01 7.34
N ILE A 270 -12.02 21.02 7.02
CA ILE A 270 -13.45 21.25 6.85
C ILE A 270 -13.90 21.63 8.25
N SER A 271 -14.18 22.93 8.39
CA SER A 271 -14.76 23.55 9.58
C SER A 271 -16.09 22.91 9.94
#